data_4d281fc982801397852c1aa2b203923b
#
_entry.id   4d281fc982801397852c1aa2b203923b
#
_cell.length_a   1.000
_cell.length_b   1.000
_cell.length_c   1.000
_cell.angle_alpha   90.00
_cell.angle_beta   90.00
_cell.angle_gamma   90.00
#
_symmetry.space_group_name_H-M   'P 1'
#
loop_
_entity.id
_entity.type
_entity.pdbx_description
1 polymer ?
#
loop_
_entity_poly.entity_id
_entity_poly.type
_entity_poly.pdbx_seq_one_letter_code
_entity_poly.pdbx_strand_id
1 'polypeptide(L)'
;RAPSHAELLNDWADGLFERVSEDVRYSDKDLAPAKDSGEIDAATCERVLDIFKQHVPDSREAAALFFGRFVTTYRTAMEIAPPPKTPKPEKVLERLGKGDALAPHPFARWAWSKDGREAVLFVQGNSFSTTQAIASMLARAESIDAAAFQAIPASEHGLIFELVERGYLVLQK
;
A
#
# COMPACT_ATOMS: atom_id res chain seq x y z
N ARG A 1 0.63 0.16 -20.08
CA ARG A 1 -0.79 0.49 -20.26
C ARG A 1 -1.38 0.82 -18.89
N ALA A 2 -2.12 1.94 -18.77
CA ALA A 2 -2.85 2.27 -17.56
C ALA A 2 -3.92 1.21 -17.26
N PRO A 3 -4.28 0.98 -15.98
CA PRO A 3 -5.38 0.10 -15.62
C PRO A 3 -6.70 0.64 -16.16
N SER A 4 -7.61 -0.26 -16.52
CA SER A 4 -8.99 0.09 -16.84
C SER A 4 -9.80 0.33 -15.54
N HIS A 5 -10.95 0.99 -15.66
CA HIS A 5 -11.86 1.12 -14.52
C HIS A 5 -12.32 -0.25 -14.00
N ALA A 6 -12.53 -1.21 -14.90
CA ALA A 6 -12.94 -2.56 -14.50
C ALA A 6 -11.85 -3.27 -13.67
N GLU A 7 -10.56 -3.12 -14.05
CA GLU A 7 -9.45 -3.70 -13.29
C GLU A 7 -9.36 -3.07 -11.90
N LEU A 8 -9.54 -1.73 -11.77
CA LEU A 8 -9.58 -1.05 -10.48
C LEU A 8 -10.75 -1.50 -9.60
N LEU A 9 -11.95 -1.62 -10.19
CA LEU A 9 -13.15 -2.03 -9.45
C LEU A 9 -13.08 -3.49 -9.01
N ASN A 10 -12.53 -4.39 -9.84
CA ASN A 10 -12.35 -5.78 -9.47
C ASN A 10 -11.36 -5.92 -8.30
N ASP A 11 -10.21 -5.27 -8.37
CA ASP A 11 -9.22 -5.31 -7.28
C ASP A 11 -9.78 -4.73 -5.97
N TRP A 12 -10.60 -3.65 -6.09
CA TRP A 12 -11.29 -3.10 -4.94
C TRP A 12 -12.30 -4.11 -4.35
N ALA A 13 -13.08 -4.77 -5.19
CA ALA A 13 -14.07 -5.76 -4.76
C ALA A 13 -13.40 -6.98 -4.11
N ASP A 14 -12.32 -7.49 -4.70
CA ASP A 14 -11.53 -8.59 -4.13
C ASP A 14 -11.03 -8.24 -2.72
N GLY A 15 -10.47 -7.04 -2.54
CA GLY A 15 -10.05 -6.54 -1.24
C GLY A 15 -11.21 -6.30 -0.25
N LEU A 16 -12.47 -6.13 -0.71
CA LEU A 16 -13.63 -6.08 0.18
C LEU A 16 -13.93 -7.45 0.79
N PHE A 17 -13.90 -8.51 -0.01
CA PHE A 17 -14.17 -9.87 0.48
C PHE A 17 -13.19 -10.31 1.57
N GLU A 18 -11.96 -9.79 1.56
CA GLU A 18 -10.99 -10.07 2.62
C GLU A 18 -11.27 -9.30 3.93
N ARG A 19 -11.94 -8.16 3.85
CA ARG A 19 -12.13 -7.23 4.98
C ARG A 19 -13.52 -7.31 5.62
N VAL A 20 -14.54 -7.64 4.84
CA VAL A 20 -15.92 -7.73 5.31
C VAL A 20 -16.18 -9.15 5.76
N SER A 21 -16.48 -9.33 7.07
CA SER A 21 -16.79 -10.64 7.61
C SER A 21 -18.08 -11.20 7.00
N GLU A 22 -18.07 -12.47 6.64
CA GLU A 22 -19.26 -13.19 6.20
C GLU A 22 -20.39 -13.25 7.25
N ASP A 23 -20.07 -13.01 8.52
CA ASP A 23 -21.05 -12.96 9.61
C ASP A 23 -21.88 -11.67 9.60
N VAL A 24 -21.40 -10.62 8.91
CA VAL A 24 -22.15 -9.37 8.74
C VAL A 24 -23.26 -9.59 7.72
N ARG A 25 -24.48 -9.67 8.20
CA ARG A 25 -25.66 -9.96 7.38
C ARG A 25 -26.49 -8.70 7.14
N TYR A 26 -27.13 -8.64 5.98
CA TYR A 26 -28.20 -7.69 5.75
C TYR A 26 -29.30 -7.89 6.81
N SER A 27 -29.83 -6.81 7.33
CA SER A 27 -30.96 -6.82 8.28
C SER A 27 -31.91 -5.68 7.99
N ASP A 28 -33.17 -5.99 7.99
CA ASP A 28 -34.31 -5.09 7.80
C ASP A 28 -35.24 -5.02 9.01
N LYS A 29 -34.86 -5.60 10.15
CA LYS A 29 -35.68 -5.74 11.34
C LYS A 29 -36.23 -4.42 11.90
N ASP A 30 -35.58 -3.33 11.59
CA ASP A 30 -35.91 -1.95 11.97
C ASP A 30 -36.68 -1.19 10.89
N LEU A 31 -36.91 -1.79 9.72
CA LEU A 31 -37.69 -1.21 8.64
C LEU A 31 -39.21 -1.56 8.83
N ALA A 32 -40.04 -0.61 8.46
CA ALA A 32 -41.49 -0.89 8.37
C ALA A 32 -41.75 -1.87 7.21
N PRO A 33 -42.67 -2.83 7.34
CA PRO A 33 -43.03 -3.70 6.23
C PRO A 33 -43.52 -2.92 5.03
N ALA A 34 -43.07 -3.33 3.84
CA ALA A 34 -43.56 -2.78 2.58
C ALA A 34 -45.08 -3.01 2.44
N LYS A 35 -45.74 -2.11 1.71
CA LYS A 35 -47.19 -2.21 1.48
C LYS A 35 -47.56 -3.42 0.62
N ASP A 36 -46.70 -3.79 -0.27
CA ASP A 36 -46.82 -4.99 -1.12
C ASP A 36 -45.67 -5.94 -0.79
N SER A 37 -45.96 -7.21 -0.61
CA SER A 37 -44.96 -8.23 -0.22
C SER A 37 -43.89 -8.47 -1.27
N GLY A 38 -44.10 -8.01 -2.50
CA GLY A 38 -43.12 -8.09 -3.60
C GLY A 38 -42.42 -6.78 -3.87
N GLU A 39 -42.72 -5.71 -3.16
CA GLU A 39 -42.14 -4.38 -3.36
C GLU A 39 -40.75 -4.29 -2.72
N ILE A 40 -39.78 -3.84 -3.50
CA ILE A 40 -38.51 -3.33 -2.97
C ILE A 40 -38.71 -1.84 -2.79
N ASP A 41 -39.08 -1.42 -1.61
CA ASP A 41 -39.45 -0.04 -1.29
C ASP A 41 -38.22 0.87 -1.17
N ALA A 42 -38.47 2.18 -1.08
CA ALA A 42 -37.41 3.19 -0.99
C ALA A 42 -36.53 2.99 0.25
N ALA A 43 -37.07 2.57 1.39
CA ALA A 43 -36.29 2.36 2.61
C ALA A 43 -35.31 1.19 2.48
N THR A 44 -35.72 0.12 1.82
CA THR A 44 -34.86 -1.01 1.47
C THR A 44 -33.75 -0.57 0.52
N CYS A 45 -34.08 0.22 -0.51
CA CYS A 45 -33.07 0.75 -1.44
C CYS A 45 -32.05 1.64 -0.73
N GLU A 46 -32.48 2.55 0.14
CA GLU A 46 -31.55 3.40 0.92
C GLU A 46 -30.65 2.56 1.84
N ARG A 47 -31.17 1.51 2.48
CA ARG A 47 -30.38 0.59 3.29
C ARG A 47 -29.27 -0.08 2.47
N VAL A 48 -29.57 -0.54 1.26
CA VAL A 48 -28.58 -1.16 0.36
C VAL A 48 -27.54 -0.13 -0.08
N LEU A 49 -27.96 1.09 -0.42
CA LEU A 49 -27.06 2.17 -0.77
C LEU A 49 -26.10 2.52 0.39
N ASP A 50 -26.58 2.54 1.61
CA ASP A 50 -25.75 2.82 2.78
C ASP A 50 -24.73 1.71 3.04
N ILE A 51 -25.08 0.45 2.80
CA ILE A 51 -24.12 -0.65 2.83
C ILE A 51 -23.01 -0.41 1.80
N PHE A 52 -23.32 -0.06 0.56
CA PHE A 52 -22.29 0.25 -0.44
C PHE A 52 -21.43 1.43 -0.03
N LYS A 53 -22.01 2.53 0.45
CA LYS A 53 -21.29 3.73 0.89
C LYS A 53 -20.27 3.42 2.02
N GLN A 54 -20.58 2.51 2.92
CA GLN A 54 -19.70 2.11 4.03
C GLN A 54 -18.42 1.44 3.55
N HIS A 55 -18.41 0.90 2.33
CA HIS A 55 -17.32 0.09 1.82
C HIS A 55 -16.53 0.72 0.66
N VAL A 56 -16.93 1.90 0.17
CA VAL A 56 -16.16 2.63 -0.84
C VAL A 56 -15.20 3.64 -0.18
N PRO A 57 -14.07 4.00 -0.83
CA PRO A 57 -13.20 5.05 -0.31
C PRO A 57 -13.95 6.38 -0.24
N ASP A 58 -14.09 6.92 0.95
CA ASP A 58 -14.83 8.15 1.24
C ASP A 58 -13.92 9.38 1.37
N SER A 59 -12.61 9.18 1.28
CA SER A 59 -11.60 10.23 1.43
C SER A 59 -10.48 10.08 0.41
N ARG A 60 -9.68 11.15 0.24
CA ARG A 60 -8.47 11.12 -0.60
C ARG A 60 -7.45 10.14 -0.05
N GLU A 61 -7.32 10.09 1.24
CA GLU A 61 -6.37 9.25 1.97
C GLU A 61 -6.71 7.78 1.74
N ALA A 62 -7.99 7.39 1.89
CA ALA A 62 -8.47 6.04 1.60
C ALA A 62 -8.26 5.66 0.14
N ALA A 63 -8.57 6.57 -0.79
CA ALA A 63 -8.35 6.35 -2.22
C ALA A 63 -6.86 6.25 -2.55
N ALA A 64 -5.99 7.07 -1.94
CA ALA A 64 -4.55 7.02 -2.14
C ALA A 64 -3.96 5.73 -1.59
N LEU A 65 -4.42 5.27 -0.43
CA LEU A 65 -3.99 4.01 0.18
C LEU A 65 -4.34 2.81 -0.71
N PHE A 66 -5.56 2.75 -1.21
CA PHE A 66 -5.98 1.72 -2.16
C PHE A 66 -5.16 1.79 -3.45
N PHE A 67 -5.16 2.95 -4.12
CA PHE A 67 -4.51 3.09 -5.42
C PHE A 67 -2.99 2.90 -5.37
N GLY A 68 -2.34 3.37 -4.30
CA GLY A 68 -0.90 3.19 -4.12
C GLY A 68 -0.50 1.73 -3.99
N ARG A 69 -1.27 0.93 -3.24
CA ARG A 69 -1.09 -0.52 -3.15
C ARG A 69 -1.35 -1.20 -4.49
N PHE A 70 -2.48 -0.90 -5.11
CA PHE A 70 -2.86 -1.45 -6.41
C PHE A 70 -1.80 -1.17 -7.49
N VAL A 71 -1.38 0.08 -7.69
CA VAL A 71 -0.47 0.45 -8.77
C VAL A 71 0.94 -0.13 -8.60
N THR A 72 1.34 -0.45 -7.38
CA THR A 72 2.64 -1.08 -7.09
C THR A 72 2.64 -2.60 -7.25
N THR A 73 1.46 -3.25 -7.28
CA THR A 73 1.29 -4.68 -7.61
C THR A 73 0.77 -4.90 -9.02
N TYR A 74 0.07 -3.93 -9.58
CA TYR A 74 -0.60 -4.07 -10.86
C TYR A 74 0.37 -4.50 -11.98
N ARG A 75 0.12 -5.69 -12.55
CA ARG A 75 0.97 -6.30 -13.58
C ARG A 75 2.45 -6.41 -13.21
N THR A 76 2.74 -6.62 -11.95
CA THR A 76 4.10 -6.93 -11.52
C THR A 76 4.52 -8.26 -12.13
N ALA A 77 5.65 -8.27 -12.83
CA ALA A 77 6.13 -9.46 -13.53
C ALA A 77 6.62 -10.55 -12.57
N MET A 78 7.06 -10.16 -11.38
CA MET A 78 7.60 -11.07 -10.38
C MET A 78 7.28 -10.56 -8.97
N GLU A 79 6.94 -11.48 -8.09
CA GLU A 79 6.93 -11.24 -6.66
C GLU A 79 8.38 -11.20 -6.15
N ILE A 80 8.72 -10.19 -5.37
CA ILE A 80 10.04 -10.08 -4.77
C ILE A 80 10.03 -10.87 -3.47
N ALA A 81 10.75 -11.99 -3.47
CA ALA A 81 10.95 -12.76 -2.27
C ALA A 81 12.00 -12.10 -1.36
N PRO A 82 11.84 -12.17 -0.04
CA PRO A 82 12.89 -11.80 0.88
C PRO A 82 14.19 -12.56 0.57
N PRO A 83 15.36 -11.94 0.74
CA PRO A 83 16.63 -12.61 0.49
C PRO A 83 16.75 -13.85 1.41
N PRO A 84 17.33 -14.97 0.92
CA PRO A 84 17.45 -16.20 1.70
C PRO A 84 18.21 -16.01 3.02
N LYS A 85 18.99 -14.95 3.11
CA LYS A 85 19.72 -14.54 4.30
C LYS A 85 19.68 -13.02 4.42
N THR A 86 18.78 -12.55 5.26
CA THR A 86 18.64 -11.11 5.55
C THR A 86 19.94 -10.59 6.19
N PRO A 87 20.58 -9.57 5.61
CA PRO A 87 21.74 -8.95 6.23
C PRO A 87 21.33 -8.19 7.50
N LYS A 88 22.05 -8.41 8.59
CA LYS A 88 21.83 -7.64 9.82
C LYS A 88 22.15 -6.16 9.60
N PRO A 89 21.52 -5.23 10.34
CA PRO A 89 21.79 -3.79 10.22
C PRO A 89 23.27 -3.43 10.25
N GLU A 90 24.06 -4.05 11.16
CA GLU A 90 25.50 -3.78 11.29
C GLU A 90 26.25 -4.17 9.99
N LYS A 91 25.82 -5.24 9.33
CA LYS A 91 26.43 -5.69 8.08
C LYS A 91 26.09 -4.77 6.90
N VAL A 92 24.86 -4.21 6.90
CA VAL A 92 24.47 -3.19 5.92
C VAL A 92 25.35 -1.96 6.09
N LEU A 93 25.50 -1.45 7.31
CA LEU A 93 26.33 -0.28 7.61
C LEU A 93 27.81 -0.52 7.28
N GLU A 94 28.36 -1.69 7.60
CA GLU A 94 29.71 -2.07 7.22
C GLU A 94 29.94 -2.01 5.71
N ARG A 95 28.96 -2.49 4.93
CA ARG A 95 29.06 -2.50 3.47
C ARG A 95 28.94 -1.10 2.88
N LEU A 96 28.03 -0.27 3.38
CA LEU A 96 27.93 1.14 3.02
C LEU A 96 29.26 1.86 3.28
N GLY A 97 29.89 1.62 4.45
CA GLY A 97 31.20 2.18 4.80
C GLY A 97 32.35 1.70 3.90
N LYS A 98 32.17 0.61 3.14
CA LYS A 98 33.12 0.08 2.15
C LYS A 98 32.86 0.56 0.73
N GLY A 99 31.88 1.44 0.54
CA GLY A 99 31.54 2.04 -0.76
C GLY A 99 30.42 1.34 -1.52
N ASP A 100 29.74 0.35 -0.91
CA ASP A 100 28.48 -0.17 -1.47
C ASP A 100 27.36 0.85 -1.28
N ALA A 101 26.26 0.67 -2.03
CA ALA A 101 25.04 1.45 -1.87
C ALA A 101 23.81 0.52 -1.76
N LEU A 102 22.75 1.00 -1.11
CA LEU A 102 21.44 0.40 -1.20
C LEU A 102 20.73 0.96 -2.43
N ALA A 103 20.32 0.10 -3.33
CA ALA A 103 19.55 0.47 -4.51
C ALA A 103 18.16 -0.20 -4.49
N PRO A 104 17.13 0.45 -5.00
CA PRO A 104 15.83 -0.18 -5.20
C PRO A 104 15.96 -1.42 -6.08
N HIS A 105 15.27 -2.50 -5.68
CA HIS A 105 15.27 -3.74 -6.46
C HIS A 105 14.70 -3.47 -7.87
N PRO A 106 15.31 -3.96 -8.96
CA PRO A 106 14.93 -3.61 -10.33
C PRO A 106 13.46 -3.93 -10.69
N PHE A 107 12.87 -4.93 -10.03
CA PHE A 107 11.46 -5.30 -10.23
C PHE A 107 10.52 -4.68 -9.20
N ALA A 108 11.02 -3.95 -8.21
CA ALA A 108 10.19 -3.22 -7.27
C ALA A 108 9.51 -2.04 -7.94
N ARG A 109 8.21 -1.93 -7.74
CA ARG A 109 7.45 -0.74 -8.15
C ARG A 109 7.20 0.12 -6.94
N TRP A 110 7.54 1.38 -7.09
CA TRP A 110 7.47 2.37 -6.02
C TRP A 110 6.47 3.45 -6.38
N ALA A 111 5.70 3.87 -5.42
CA ALA A 111 4.83 5.05 -5.49
C ALA A 111 4.77 5.70 -4.12
N TRP A 112 4.26 6.91 -4.03
CA TRP A 112 4.02 7.57 -2.76
C TRP A 112 2.90 8.57 -2.87
N SER A 113 2.28 8.89 -1.72
CA SER A 113 1.31 9.97 -1.59
C SER A 113 1.63 10.82 -0.38
N LYS A 114 1.19 12.08 -0.41
CA LYS A 114 1.26 12.96 0.75
C LYS A 114 0.20 12.57 1.76
N ASP A 115 0.58 12.61 3.04
CA ASP A 115 -0.32 12.48 4.17
C ASP A 115 -0.01 13.62 5.16
N GLY A 116 -0.69 14.74 5.00
CA GLY A 116 -0.39 15.96 5.74
C GLY A 116 1.07 16.41 5.58
N ARG A 117 1.85 16.37 6.67
CA ARG A 117 3.28 16.69 6.68
C ARG A 117 4.16 15.48 6.37
N GLU A 118 3.61 14.29 6.46
CA GLU A 118 4.25 13.02 6.21
C GLU A 118 3.93 12.50 4.80
N ALA A 119 4.27 11.26 4.54
CA ALA A 119 3.96 10.55 3.32
C ALA A 119 3.68 9.07 3.59
N VAL A 120 2.92 8.46 2.72
CA VAL A 120 2.81 7.01 2.62
C VAL A 120 3.60 6.56 1.40
N LEU A 121 4.61 5.74 1.63
CA LEU A 121 5.39 5.05 0.60
C LEU A 121 4.71 3.71 0.28
N PHE A 122 4.60 3.40 -0.99
CA PHE A 122 4.07 2.12 -1.47
C PHE A 122 5.13 1.36 -2.24
N VAL A 123 5.25 0.08 -1.96
CA VAL A 123 6.11 -0.84 -2.71
C VAL A 123 5.53 -2.25 -2.68
N GLN A 124 5.36 -2.86 -3.84
CA GLN A 124 4.83 -4.23 -3.98
C GLN A 124 3.57 -4.49 -3.15
N GLY A 125 2.59 -3.56 -3.20
CA GLY A 125 1.32 -3.66 -2.48
C GLY A 125 1.37 -3.35 -0.99
N ASN A 126 2.56 -3.15 -0.43
CA ASN A 126 2.72 -2.74 0.97
C ASN A 126 2.74 -1.22 1.08
N SER A 127 2.41 -0.71 2.26
CA SER A 127 2.40 0.72 2.57
C SER A 127 3.19 0.99 3.85
N PHE A 128 3.99 2.06 3.85
CA PHE A 128 4.86 2.45 4.95
C PHE A 128 4.74 3.96 5.18
N SER A 129 4.53 4.35 6.44
CA SER A 129 4.57 5.76 6.82
C SER A 129 6.02 6.24 6.89
N THR A 130 6.30 7.42 6.31
CA THR A 130 7.64 8.00 6.27
C THR A 130 7.57 9.50 5.97
N THR A 131 8.71 10.16 5.87
CA THR A 131 8.79 11.56 5.44
C THR A 131 8.65 11.70 3.92
N GLN A 132 8.15 12.86 3.45
CA GLN A 132 8.04 13.15 2.01
C GLN A 132 9.39 13.07 1.30
N ALA A 133 10.48 13.47 1.96
CA ALA A 133 11.82 13.43 1.41
C ALA A 133 12.25 11.98 1.09
N ILE A 134 12.08 11.05 2.05
CA ILE A 134 12.45 9.65 1.89
C ILE A 134 11.53 8.95 0.89
N ALA A 135 10.22 9.15 0.99
CA ALA A 135 9.26 8.58 0.05
C ALA A 135 9.57 9.00 -1.40
N SER A 136 9.85 10.29 -1.62
CA SER A 136 10.21 10.83 -2.93
C SER A 136 11.53 10.30 -3.46
N MET A 137 12.56 10.21 -2.60
CA MET A 137 13.89 9.67 -2.94
C MET A 137 13.77 8.22 -3.41
N LEU A 138 13.10 7.37 -2.63
CA LEU A 138 12.92 5.95 -2.96
C LEU A 138 12.05 5.75 -4.21
N ALA A 139 11.00 6.55 -4.39
CA ALA A 139 10.14 6.47 -5.56
C ALA A 139 10.82 6.91 -6.86
N ARG A 140 11.89 7.72 -6.78
CA ARG A 140 12.74 8.05 -7.92
C ARG A 140 13.85 7.02 -8.19
N ALA A 141 13.85 5.92 -7.44
CA ALA A 141 14.85 4.87 -7.53
C ALA A 141 16.30 5.36 -7.27
N GLU A 142 16.46 6.39 -6.44
CA GLU A 142 17.77 6.88 -6.03
C GLU A 142 18.46 5.87 -5.10
N SER A 143 19.75 5.65 -5.32
CA SER A 143 20.56 4.79 -4.46
C SER A 143 20.97 5.54 -3.19
N ILE A 144 21.07 4.80 -2.10
CA ILE A 144 21.48 5.30 -0.78
C ILE A 144 22.90 4.82 -0.51
N ASP A 145 23.89 5.69 -0.69
CA ASP A 145 25.25 5.46 -0.26
C ASP A 145 25.46 5.79 1.23
N ALA A 146 26.68 5.69 1.73
CA ALA A 146 26.98 5.98 3.13
C ALA A 146 26.61 7.41 3.54
N ALA A 147 26.84 8.40 2.66
CA ALA A 147 26.57 9.80 2.96
C ALA A 147 25.05 10.06 2.96
N ALA A 148 24.32 9.54 1.98
CA ALA A 148 22.88 9.62 1.91
C ALA A 148 22.22 8.92 3.12
N PHE A 149 22.73 7.74 3.53
CA PHE A 149 22.23 7.05 4.72
C PHE A 149 22.45 7.86 5.99
N GLN A 150 23.59 8.50 6.17
CA GLN A 150 23.85 9.36 7.33
C GLN A 150 22.96 10.61 7.37
N ALA A 151 22.51 11.09 6.21
CA ALA A 151 21.57 12.22 6.13
C ALA A 151 20.11 11.82 6.47
N ILE A 152 19.79 10.53 6.46
CA ILE A 152 18.47 10.02 6.85
C ILE A 152 18.31 10.13 8.36
N PRO A 153 17.22 10.71 8.88
CA PRO A 153 16.94 10.76 10.30
C PRO A 153 16.97 9.36 10.94
N ALA A 154 17.50 9.24 12.14
CA ALA A 154 17.61 7.96 12.85
C ALA A 154 16.25 7.27 13.07
N SER A 155 15.16 8.04 13.17
CA SER A 155 13.78 7.51 13.25
C SER A 155 13.36 6.73 12.02
N GLU A 156 13.97 6.98 10.86
CA GLU A 156 13.65 6.36 9.57
C GLU A 156 14.57 5.17 9.22
N HIS A 157 15.65 4.96 9.98
CA HIS A 157 16.55 3.85 9.73
C HIS A 157 15.86 2.49 9.83
N GLY A 158 14.86 2.36 10.73
CA GLY A 158 14.05 1.15 10.86
C GLY A 158 13.33 0.79 9.55
N LEU A 159 12.74 1.78 8.87
CA LEU A 159 12.11 1.59 7.57
C LEU A 159 13.13 1.11 6.53
N ILE A 160 14.31 1.74 6.45
CA ILE A 160 15.33 1.34 5.47
C ILE A 160 15.74 -0.12 5.69
N PHE A 161 15.96 -0.55 6.93
CA PHE A 161 16.30 -1.94 7.23
C PHE A 161 15.15 -2.90 6.93
N GLU A 162 13.89 -2.53 7.20
CA GLU A 162 12.72 -3.33 6.83
C GLU A 162 12.63 -3.51 5.31
N LEU A 163 12.88 -2.47 4.53
CA LEU A 163 12.89 -2.55 3.06
C LEU A 163 14.02 -3.47 2.54
N VAL A 164 15.18 -3.49 3.21
CA VAL A 164 16.26 -4.44 2.92
C VAL A 164 15.86 -5.87 3.30
N GLU A 165 15.24 -6.07 4.45
CA GLU A 165 14.75 -7.38 4.90
C GLU A 165 13.74 -7.97 3.94
N ARG A 166 12.83 -7.16 3.42
CA ARG A 166 11.84 -7.57 2.42
C ARG A 166 12.42 -7.74 1.01
N GLY A 167 13.68 -7.37 0.79
CA GLY A 167 14.32 -7.43 -0.52
C GLY A 167 13.96 -6.29 -1.47
N TYR A 168 13.27 -5.26 -1.00
CA TYR A 168 12.92 -4.10 -1.82
C TYR A 168 14.09 -3.14 -2.03
N LEU A 169 15.04 -3.11 -1.10
CA LEU A 169 16.35 -2.49 -1.25
C LEU A 169 17.43 -3.58 -1.25
N VAL A 170 18.37 -3.47 -2.17
CA VAL A 170 19.46 -4.43 -2.33
C VAL A 170 20.82 -3.73 -2.29
N LEU A 171 21.79 -4.38 -1.65
CA LEU A 171 23.19 -3.90 -1.62
C LEU A 171 23.85 -4.14 -2.97
N GLN A 172 24.39 -3.07 -3.56
CA GLN A 172 25.13 -3.07 -4.83
C GLN A 172 26.49 -2.42 -4.63
N LYS A 173 27.46 -2.80 -5.48
CA LYS A 173 28.78 -2.16 -5.56
C LYS A 173 28.71 -0.89 -6.38
#